data_08d5ba9bb2e087df41157c49de4afffa
#
_entry.id   08d5ba9bb2e087df41157c49de4afffa
#
_cell.length_a   1.000
_cell.length_b   1.000
_cell.length_c   1.000
_cell.angle_alpha   90.00
_cell.angle_beta   90.00
_cell.angle_gamma   90.00
#
_symmetry.space_group_name_H-M   'P 1'
#
loop_
_entity.id
_entity.type
_entity.pdbx_description
1 polymer ?
#
loop_
_entity_poly.entity_id
_entity_poly.type
_entity_poly.pdbx_seq_one_letter_code
_entity_poly.pdbx_strand_id
1 'polypeptide(L)'
;MDLEAVVAQFRGKVRKHTLLPMKAIFPPELEDKLKLEFFSGSLSGYFVDIGANDPRDGSQTWPFEQLGWEGVLVEPQHDLAERLRQERRAKVYAVACSSPKNSGKSATLNLAGIHTSLDPDFFVAGMRPVGTSNVLLRTLDEILIDAKAPAPLDFVSIDVEGHELEVLEGFDLDRWRPSLIMIEDLAFNLSTHRYLTRRGYKWVRRTGINGWYVPAESPMTISPMGHLQFFRKHYLGVPFRILREKKRRLTAKWRQG
;
A
#
# COMPACT_ATOMS: atom_id res chain seq x y z
N MET A 1 -0.20 -27.33 -10.08
CA MET A 1 -0.23 -27.18 -8.60
C MET A 1 -1.62 -26.65 -8.28
N ASP A 2 -2.35 -27.35 -7.42
CA ASP A 2 -3.75 -27.03 -7.13
C ASP A 2 -3.85 -25.72 -6.35
N LEU A 3 -4.69 -24.80 -6.84
CA LEU A 3 -4.93 -23.49 -6.22
C LEU A 3 -5.43 -23.64 -4.77
N GLU A 4 -6.21 -24.69 -4.48
CA GLU A 4 -6.65 -25.03 -3.14
C GLU A 4 -5.49 -25.44 -2.22
N ALA A 5 -4.47 -26.13 -2.76
CA ALA A 5 -3.29 -26.52 -2.00
C ALA A 5 -2.43 -25.31 -1.62
N VAL A 6 -2.30 -24.33 -2.53
CA VAL A 6 -1.58 -23.07 -2.27
C VAL A 6 -2.33 -22.25 -1.21
N VAL A 7 -3.65 -22.10 -1.33
CA VAL A 7 -4.49 -21.41 -0.34
C VAL A 7 -4.50 -22.13 1.02
N ALA A 8 -4.42 -23.47 1.03
CA ALA A 8 -4.35 -24.26 2.27
C ALA A 8 -3.02 -24.09 3.02
N GLN A 9 -1.91 -23.86 2.31
CA GLN A 9 -0.59 -23.64 2.89
C GLN A 9 -0.52 -22.35 3.72
N PHE A 10 -1.36 -21.36 3.39
CA PHE A 10 -1.46 -20.09 4.12
C PHE A 10 -2.42 -20.12 5.32
N ARG A 11 -3.13 -21.24 5.57
CA ARG A 11 -4.04 -21.40 6.73
C ARG A 11 -3.34 -21.67 8.07
N GLY A 12 -2.02 -21.75 8.11
CA GLY A 12 -1.27 -22.18 9.28
C GLY A 12 -0.69 -21.04 10.12
N LYS A 13 -1.28 -20.82 11.30
CA LYS A 13 -0.78 -20.07 12.48
C LYS A 13 -1.21 -18.62 12.62
N VAL A 14 -2.45 -18.41 12.98
CA VAL A 14 -2.85 -17.21 13.73
C VAL A 14 -2.38 -17.36 15.18
N ARG A 15 -1.34 -16.65 15.58
CA ARG A 15 -1.03 -16.45 17.01
C ARG A 15 -2.00 -15.43 17.57
N LYS A 16 -2.76 -15.85 18.59
CA LYS A 16 -3.58 -14.97 19.43
C LYS A 16 -2.68 -13.98 20.17
N HIS A 17 -2.67 -12.72 19.77
CA HIS A 17 -2.27 -11.63 20.63
C HIS A 17 -3.36 -10.56 20.65
N THR A 18 -3.81 -10.35 21.84
CA THR A 18 -4.89 -9.52 22.34
C THR A 18 -4.56 -8.04 22.12
N LEU A 19 -5.54 -7.34 21.65
CA LEU A 19 -5.93 -5.93 21.68
C LEU A 19 -6.28 -5.44 20.28
N LEU A 20 -7.55 -5.63 19.96
CA LEU A 20 -8.16 -5.12 18.73
C LEU A 20 -8.58 -3.66 18.89
N PRO A 21 -8.09 -2.76 18.06
CA PRO A 21 -8.90 -1.65 17.61
C PRO A 21 -9.16 -1.75 16.12
N MET A 22 -10.42 -1.87 15.74
CA MET A 22 -11.02 -1.56 14.44
C MET A 22 -10.41 -2.13 13.11
N LYS A 23 -9.43 -3.02 13.14
CA LYS A 23 -8.93 -3.77 11.96
C LYS A 23 -9.74 -5.04 11.66
N ALA A 24 -10.77 -5.35 12.42
CA ALA A 24 -11.48 -6.63 12.37
C ALA A 24 -12.61 -6.69 11.33
N ILE A 25 -12.46 -6.10 10.15
CA ILE A 25 -13.57 -6.11 9.17
C ILE A 25 -13.24 -6.86 7.88
N PHE A 26 -11.97 -7.15 7.61
CA PHE A 26 -11.61 -7.91 6.41
C PHE A 26 -10.42 -8.84 6.70
N PRO A 27 -10.61 -10.17 6.64
CA PRO A 27 -9.52 -11.11 6.87
C PRO A 27 -8.45 -11.00 5.78
N PRO A 28 -7.14 -10.96 6.12
CA PRO A 28 -6.05 -10.91 5.13
C PRO A 28 -6.13 -12.06 4.13
N GLU A 29 -6.51 -13.26 4.57
CA GLU A 29 -6.63 -14.44 3.71
C GLU A 29 -7.71 -14.26 2.62
N LEU A 30 -8.76 -13.50 2.92
CA LEU A 30 -9.79 -13.18 1.94
C LEU A 30 -9.28 -12.15 0.92
N GLU A 31 -8.46 -11.18 1.35
CA GLU A 31 -7.83 -10.21 0.45
C GLU A 31 -6.87 -10.92 -0.51
N ASP A 32 -6.03 -11.82 -0.01
CA ASP A 32 -5.13 -12.64 -0.82
C ASP A 32 -5.89 -13.48 -1.84
N LYS A 33 -6.96 -14.15 -1.41
CA LYS A 33 -7.83 -14.90 -2.30
C LYS A 33 -8.38 -14.04 -3.43
N LEU A 34 -8.89 -12.85 -3.11
CA LEU A 34 -9.45 -11.93 -4.11
C LEU A 34 -8.40 -11.40 -5.09
N LYS A 35 -7.16 -11.17 -4.64
CA LYS A 35 -6.04 -10.79 -5.51
C LYS A 35 -5.69 -11.92 -6.47
N LEU A 36 -5.56 -13.15 -5.96
CA LEU A 36 -5.27 -14.33 -6.76
C LEU A 36 -6.39 -14.62 -7.77
N GLU A 37 -7.66 -14.46 -7.38
CA GLU A 37 -8.82 -14.56 -8.29
C GLU A 37 -8.78 -13.48 -9.36
N PHE A 38 -8.40 -12.24 -9.03
CA PHE A 38 -8.28 -11.15 -10.00
C PHE A 38 -7.33 -11.50 -11.14
N PHE A 39 -6.20 -12.12 -10.83
CA PHE A 39 -5.20 -12.55 -11.80
C PHE A 39 -5.44 -13.99 -12.30
N SER A 40 -6.61 -14.58 -12.01
CA SER A 40 -6.99 -15.95 -12.42
C SER A 40 -5.94 -17.01 -12.06
N GLY A 41 -5.21 -16.80 -10.96
CA GLY A 41 -4.15 -17.71 -10.52
C GLY A 41 -2.95 -17.78 -11.48
N SER A 42 -2.69 -16.72 -12.25
CA SER A 42 -1.54 -16.69 -13.18
C SER A 42 -0.25 -17.05 -12.48
N LEU A 43 0.52 -17.96 -13.10
CA LEU A 43 1.82 -18.42 -12.59
C LEU A 43 2.99 -17.49 -12.98
N SER A 44 2.70 -16.40 -13.68
CA SER A 44 3.69 -15.41 -14.09
C SER A 44 3.07 -14.02 -14.07
N GLY A 45 3.86 -13.03 -13.69
CA GLY A 45 3.49 -11.62 -13.65
C GLY A 45 4.56 -10.81 -12.95
N TYR A 46 4.34 -9.52 -12.88
CA TYR A 46 5.28 -8.59 -12.24
C TYR A 46 4.55 -7.70 -11.22
N PHE A 47 5.03 -7.75 -9.99
CA PHE A 47 4.49 -6.92 -8.91
C PHE A 47 5.46 -5.82 -8.48
N VAL A 48 4.90 -4.78 -7.90
CA VAL A 48 5.63 -3.69 -7.23
C VAL A 48 4.97 -3.45 -5.87
N ASP A 49 5.76 -3.48 -4.81
CA ASP A 49 5.29 -3.29 -3.43
C ASP A 49 6.04 -2.14 -2.78
N ILE A 50 5.33 -1.04 -2.53
CA ILE A 50 5.89 0.18 -1.95
C ILE A 50 5.42 0.29 -0.51
N GLY A 51 6.37 0.24 0.43
CA GLY A 51 6.15 0.02 1.84
C GLY A 51 6.05 -1.47 2.17
N ALA A 52 6.99 -2.27 1.64
CA ALA A 52 6.92 -3.73 1.68
C ALA A 52 6.96 -4.34 3.08
N ASN A 53 7.54 -3.63 4.05
CA ASN A 53 7.57 -3.97 5.48
C ASN A 53 8.08 -5.40 5.76
N ASP A 54 7.26 -6.27 6.39
CA ASP A 54 7.66 -7.64 6.70
C ASP A 54 7.69 -8.52 5.45
N PRO A 55 8.70 -9.40 5.30
CA PRO A 55 8.83 -10.26 4.13
C PRO A 55 7.62 -11.14 3.84
N ARG A 56 6.84 -11.51 4.85
CA ARG A 56 5.75 -12.48 4.74
C ARG A 56 4.47 -12.05 5.45
N ASP A 57 4.58 -11.63 6.70
CA ASP A 57 3.43 -11.31 7.54
C ASP A 57 2.78 -10.00 7.08
N GLY A 58 1.56 -10.07 6.51
CA GLY A 58 0.84 -8.94 5.97
C GLY A 58 1.33 -8.46 4.60
N SER A 59 2.32 -9.14 3.99
CA SER A 59 2.83 -8.78 2.67
C SER A 59 1.74 -8.93 1.59
N GLN A 60 1.55 -7.87 0.82
CA GLN A 60 0.59 -7.85 -0.28
C GLN A 60 1.05 -8.70 -1.47
N THR A 61 2.34 -8.99 -1.59
CA THR A 61 2.97 -9.55 -2.77
C THR A 61 3.62 -10.93 -2.55
N TRP A 62 3.78 -11.36 -1.30
CA TRP A 62 4.31 -12.69 -0.99
C TRP A 62 3.55 -13.84 -1.67
N PRO A 63 2.19 -13.87 -1.69
CA PRO A 63 1.45 -14.92 -2.37
C PRO A 63 1.78 -15.03 -3.87
N PHE A 64 2.02 -13.92 -4.55
CA PHE A 64 2.38 -13.90 -5.97
C PHE A 64 3.80 -14.40 -6.21
N GLU A 65 4.74 -14.02 -5.36
CA GLU A 65 6.10 -14.51 -5.47
C GLU A 65 6.17 -16.04 -5.28
N GLN A 66 5.30 -16.63 -4.43
CA GLN A 66 5.19 -18.08 -4.29
C GLN A 66 4.65 -18.75 -5.56
N LEU A 67 3.86 -18.06 -6.37
CA LEU A 67 3.40 -18.54 -7.67
C LEU A 67 4.44 -18.41 -8.78
N GLY A 68 5.58 -17.77 -8.52
CA GLY A 68 6.65 -17.60 -9.51
C GLY A 68 6.71 -16.21 -10.14
N TRP A 69 5.92 -15.24 -9.63
CA TRP A 69 6.01 -13.86 -10.11
C TRP A 69 7.35 -13.24 -9.73
N GLU A 70 7.80 -12.30 -10.56
CA GLU A 70 8.93 -11.43 -10.29
C GLU A 70 8.44 -10.07 -9.79
N GLY A 71 9.33 -9.26 -9.21
CA GLY A 71 8.92 -7.93 -8.78
C GLY A 71 9.98 -7.09 -8.10
N VAL A 72 9.49 -5.94 -7.62
CA VAL A 72 10.25 -4.94 -6.87
C VAL A 72 9.59 -4.71 -5.51
N LEU A 73 10.42 -4.64 -4.48
CA LEU A 73 10.05 -4.26 -3.12
C LEU A 73 10.78 -2.96 -2.76
N VAL A 74 10.04 -1.99 -2.27
CA VAL A 74 10.60 -0.71 -1.80
C VAL A 74 10.30 -0.59 -0.32
N GLU A 75 11.35 -0.50 0.51
CA GLU A 75 11.23 -0.41 1.96
C GLU A 75 12.27 0.58 2.50
N PRO A 76 11.86 1.71 3.08
CA PRO A 76 12.79 2.73 3.56
C PRO A 76 13.55 2.35 4.83
N GLN A 77 13.03 1.45 5.66
CA GLN A 77 13.71 1.00 6.87
C GLN A 77 14.82 -0.01 6.51
N HIS A 78 16.06 0.35 6.79
CA HIS A 78 17.23 -0.43 6.38
C HIS A 78 17.17 -1.89 6.88
N ASP A 79 16.82 -2.08 8.15
CA ASP A 79 16.78 -3.42 8.75
C ASP A 79 15.71 -4.32 8.11
N LEU A 80 14.54 -3.74 7.77
CA LEU A 80 13.49 -4.44 7.05
C LEU A 80 13.89 -4.72 5.61
N ALA A 81 14.54 -3.76 4.93
CA ALA A 81 15.05 -3.96 3.58
C ALA A 81 16.09 -5.07 3.52
N GLU A 82 16.95 -5.20 4.52
CA GLU A 82 17.92 -6.30 4.62
C GLU A 82 17.21 -7.66 4.84
N ARG A 83 16.21 -7.71 5.71
CA ARG A 83 15.39 -8.92 5.88
C ARG A 83 14.68 -9.31 4.58
N LEU A 84 14.13 -8.34 3.86
CA LEU A 84 13.51 -8.56 2.54
C LEU A 84 14.53 -9.16 1.56
N ARG A 85 15.77 -8.66 1.49
CA ARG A 85 16.82 -9.22 0.62
C ARG A 85 17.18 -10.67 0.95
N GLN A 86 17.11 -11.04 2.23
CA GLN A 86 17.42 -12.40 2.68
C GLN A 86 16.29 -13.39 2.44
N GLU A 87 15.03 -12.94 2.51
CA GLU A 87 13.86 -13.82 2.53
C GLU A 87 13.04 -13.79 1.24
N ARG A 88 13.24 -12.79 0.36
CA ARG A 88 12.48 -12.58 -0.88
C ARG A 88 13.39 -12.68 -2.11
N ARG A 89 12.82 -13.10 -3.24
CA ARG A 89 13.53 -13.15 -4.53
C ARG A 89 13.45 -11.85 -5.31
N ALA A 90 12.44 -11.05 -5.03
CA ALA A 90 12.23 -9.75 -5.66
C ALA A 90 13.40 -8.80 -5.41
N LYS A 91 13.59 -7.83 -6.31
CA LYS A 91 14.61 -6.78 -6.14
C LYS A 91 14.19 -5.83 -5.03
N VAL A 92 15.09 -5.55 -4.07
CA VAL A 92 14.79 -4.72 -2.90
C VAL A 92 15.54 -3.39 -2.97
N TYR A 93 14.81 -2.30 -2.85
CA TYR A 93 15.32 -0.94 -2.80
C TYR A 93 15.10 -0.33 -1.41
N ALA A 94 16.20 -0.04 -0.70
CA ALA A 94 16.18 0.60 0.62
C ALA A 94 16.08 2.13 0.49
N VAL A 95 14.97 2.61 -0.04
CA VAL A 95 14.67 4.03 -0.30
C VAL A 95 13.21 4.32 -0.01
N ALA A 96 12.81 5.59 0.06
CA ALA A 96 11.41 5.97 0.08
C ALA A 96 10.99 6.52 -1.29
N CYS A 97 9.81 6.11 -1.76
CA CYS A 97 9.22 6.67 -2.98
C CYS A 97 8.66 8.06 -2.71
N SER A 98 8.89 9.00 -3.63
CA SER A 98 8.35 10.35 -3.54
C SER A 98 8.17 10.98 -4.93
N SER A 99 7.69 12.22 -4.96
CA SER A 99 7.48 13.00 -6.18
C SER A 99 8.81 13.45 -6.82
N PRO A 100 8.81 13.80 -8.13
CA PRO A 100 10.01 14.22 -8.86
C PRO A 100 10.74 15.39 -8.23
N LYS A 101 10.01 16.34 -7.61
CA LYS A 101 10.60 17.50 -6.91
C LYS A 101 11.46 17.12 -5.70
N ASN A 102 11.28 15.91 -5.18
CA ASN A 102 11.96 15.41 -4.00
C ASN A 102 13.03 14.36 -4.33
N SER A 103 13.06 13.83 -5.54
CA SER A 103 14.05 12.81 -5.94
C SER A 103 15.49 13.29 -5.76
N GLY A 104 16.35 12.38 -5.29
CA GLY A 104 17.74 12.66 -4.97
C GLY A 104 17.99 13.37 -3.63
N LYS A 105 16.94 13.77 -2.90
CA LYS A 105 17.07 14.36 -1.58
C LYS A 105 17.01 13.30 -0.49
N SER A 106 17.57 13.64 0.68
CA SER A 106 17.34 12.86 1.90
C SER A 106 16.18 13.44 2.70
N ALA A 107 15.41 12.57 3.34
CA ALA A 107 14.36 12.94 4.25
C ALA A 107 14.49 12.19 5.58
N THR A 108 13.89 12.76 6.62
CA THR A 108 13.79 12.11 7.92
C THR A 108 12.59 11.17 7.94
N LEU A 109 12.84 9.92 8.22
CA LEU A 109 11.84 8.88 8.41
C LEU A 109 11.57 8.74 9.91
N ASN A 110 10.31 8.88 10.32
CA ASN A 110 9.87 8.76 11.71
C ASN A 110 9.52 7.29 11.98
N LEU A 111 10.31 6.61 12.78
CA LEU A 111 10.18 5.18 13.05
C LEU A 111 9.08 4.91 14.07
N ALA A 112 8.05 4.18 13.68
CA ALA A 112 6.91 3.81 14.53
C ALA A 112 6.40 2.39 14.24
N GLY A 113 7.31 1.45 14.01
CA GLY A 113 6.98 0.09 13.60
C GLY A 113 6.30 0.07 12.23
N ILE A 114 5.14 -0.58 12.15
CA ILE A 114 4.36 -0.68 10.89
C ILE A 114 3.76 0.67 10.44
N HIS A 115 3.78 1.70 11.26
CA HIS A 115 3.29 3.06 10.96
C HIS A 115 4.44 4.05 10.79
N THR A 116 5.59 3.57 10.33
CA THR A 116 6.74 4.42 10.01
C THR A 116 6.41 5.32 8.83
N SER A 117 6.60 6.64 8.97
CA SER A 117 6.15 7.63 7.99
C SER A 117 7.18 8.74 7.75
N LEU A 118 7.16 9.31 6.55
CA LEU A 118 7.86 10.55 6.21
C LEU A 118 7.13 11.79 6.75
N ASP A 119 5.83 11.70 7.01
CA ASP A 119 5.04 12.79 7.59
C ASP A 119 5.23 12.82 9.11
N PRO A 120 5.86 13.86 9.69
CA PRO A 120 6.06 13.96 11.13
C PRO A 120 4.74 14.12 11.91
N ASP A 121 3.67 14.51 11.25
CA ASP A 121 2.35 14.68 11.83
C ASP A 121 1.43 13.45 11.61
N PHE A 122 1.93 12.44 10.88
CA PHE A 122 1.20 11.19 10.64
C PHE A 122 1.34 10.28 11.88
N PHE A 123 0.35 10.32 12.76
CA PHE A 123 0.27 9.42 13.91
C PHE A 123 -1.09 8.73 13.99
N VAL A 124 -1.06 7.41 13.96
CA VAL A 124 -2.19 6.62 14.44
C VAL A 124 -2.29 6.82 15.95
N ALA A 125 -3.49 7.08 16.46
CA ALA A 125 -3.73 7.47 17.85
C ALA A 125 -2.95 6.66 18.88
N GLY A 126 -2.09 7.34 19.62
CA GLY A 126 -1.34 6.75 20.75
C GLY A 126 0.05 6.21 20.41
N MET A 127 0.45 6.18 19.15
CA MET A 127 1.82 5.81 18.75
C MET A 127 2.69 7.07 18.68
N ARG A 128 3.88 7.00 19.27
CA ARG A 128 4.94 8.01 19.09
C ARG A 128 6.10 7.38 18.34
N PRO A 129 6.82 8.14 17.51
CA PRO A 129 8.06 7.65 16.93
C PRO A 129 8.99 7.18 18.05
N VAL A 130 9.59 6.03 17.85
CA VAL A 130 10.62 5.49 18.76
C VAL A 130 12.02 5.94 18.36
N GLY A 131 12.15 6.59 17.20
CA GLY A 131 13.39 7.11 16.67
C GLY A 131 13.19 7.72 15.29
N THR A 132 14.28 8.14 14.67
CA THR A 132 14.32 8.64 13.30
C THR A 132 15.49 8.02 12.55
N SER A 133 15.37 7.90 11.23
CA SER A 133 16.46 7.57 10.33
C SER A 133 16.43 8.48 9.11
N ASN A 134 17.57 8.61 8.41
CA ASN A 134 17.61 9.31 7.13
C ASN A 134 17.42 8.32 6.00
N VAL A 135 16.61 8.68 5.01
CA VAL A 135 16.34 7.87 3.84
C VAL A 135 16.48 8.70 2.57
N LEU A 136 17.03 8.08 1.52
CA LEU A 136 17.08 8.68 0.18
C LEU A 136 15.69 8.60 -0.46
N LEU A 137 15.25 9.70 -1.09
CA LEU A 137 14.01 9.76 -1.86
C LEU A 137 14.31 9.50 -3.33
N ARG A 138 13.48 8.64 -3.95
CA ARG A 138 13.51 8.37 -5.40
C ARG A 138 12.07 8.37 -5.94
N THR A 139 11.91 8.65 -7.22
CA THR A 139 10.64 8.39 -7.87
C THR A 139 10.44 6.90 -8.10
N LEU A 140 9.19 6.45 -8.20
CA LEU A 140 8.91 5.07 -8.56
C LEU A 140 9.38 4.77 -9.99
N ASP A 141 9.29 5.74 -10.89
CA ASP A 141 9.80 5.61 -12.26
C ASP A 141 11.30 5.29 -12.31
N GLU A 142 12.11 6.02 -11.53
CA GLU A 142 13.56 5.77 -11.45
C GLU A 142 13.87 4.36 -10.95
N ILE A 143 13.11 3.88 -9.97
CA ILE A 143 13.27 2.54 -9.41
C ILE A 143 12.91 1.47 -10.44
N LEU A 144 11.78 1.64 -11.15
CA LEU A 144 11.31 0.69 -12.14
C LEU A 144 12.22 0.62 -13.37
N ILE A 145 12.78 1.77 -13.79
CA ILE A 145 13.78 1.82 -14.87
C ILE A 145 15.04 1.08 -14.44
N ASP A 146 15.55 1.36 -13.25
CA ASP A 146 16.73 0.71 -12.68
C ASP A 146 16.54 -0.81 -12.50
N ALA A 147 15.36 -1.22 -12.07
CA ALA A 147 14.97 -2.61 -11.94
C ALA A 147 14.83 -3.32 -13.30
N LYS A 148 14.75 -2.57 -14.41
CA LYS A 148 14.36 -3.08 -15.75
C LYS A 148 13.00 -3.77 -15.71
N ALA A 149 12.06 -3.17 -14.99
CA ALA A 149 10.71 -3.69 -14.89
C ALA A 149 10.03 -3.73 -16.27
N PRO A 150 9.20 -4.76 -16.55
CA PRO A 150 8.41 -4.80 -17.77
C PRO A 150 7.30 -3.74 -17.74
N ALA A 151 6.85 -3.34 -18.92
CA ALA A 151 5.64 -2.54 -19.07
C ALA A 151 4.73 -3.23 -20.10
N PRO A 152 3.43 -3.35 -19.82
CA PRO A 152 2.74 -2.91 -18.62
C PRO A 152 3.05 -3.74 -17.37
N LEU A 153 2.77 -3.18 -16.19
CA LEU A 153 2.84 -3.89 -14.91
C LEU A 153 1.53 -4.67 -14.65
N ASP A 154 1.61 -5.73 -13.85
CA ASP A 154 0.42 -6.45 -13.43
C ASP A 154 -0.15 -5.87 -12.13
N PHE A 155 0.65 -5.80 -11.08
CA PHE A 155 0.19 -5.44 -9.74
C PHE A 155 1.09 -4.41 -9.07
N VAL A 156 0.48 -3.35 -8.52
CA VAL A 156 1.17 -2.33 -7.70
C VAL A 156 0.45 -2.20 -6.37
N SER A 157 1.18 -2.38 -5.27
CA SER A 157 0.73 -2.12 -3.90
C SER A 157 1.42 -0.88 -3.36
N ILE A 158 0.66 0.06 -2.76
CA ILE A 158 1.17 1.30 -2.18
C ILE A 158 0.61 1.44 -0.78
N ASP A 159 1.48 1.32 0.24
CA ASP A 159 1.16 1.48 1.65
C ASP A 159 2.34 2.20 2.33
N VAL A 160 2.31 3.53 2.33
CA VAL A 160 3.43 4.40 2.75
C VAL A 160 3.05 5.38 3.85
N GLU A 161 1.95 5.07 4.55
CA GLU A 161 1.52 5.76 5.77
C GLU A 161 1.44 7.29 5.60
N GLY A 162 0.65 7.73 4.59
CA GLY A 162 0.29 9.12 4.36
C GLY A 162 1.05 9.83 3.24
N HIS A 163 1.93 9.14 2.52
CA HIS A 163 2.74 9.70 1.41
C HIS A 163 2.34 9.16 0.02
N GLU A 164 1.14 8.58 -0.09
CA GLU A 164 0.65 7.88 -1.29
C GLU A 164 0.54 8.79 -2.51
N LEU A 165 0.15 10.07 -2.30
CA LEU A 165 0.02 11.01 -3.40
C LEU A 165 1.37 11.35 -4.03
N GLU A 166 2.38 11.57 -3.22
CA GLU A 166 3.75 11.84 -3.66
C GLU A 166 4.36 10.66 -4.39
N VAL A 167 4.06 9.43 -3.97
CA VAL A 167 4.43 8.21 -4.71
C VAL A 167 3.79 8.21 -6.10
N LEU A 168 2.49 8.49 -6.18
CA LEU A 168 1.76 8.56 -7.45
C LEU A 168 2.25 9.69 -8.37
N GLU A 169 2.67 10.83 -7.81
CA GLU A 169 3.26 11.92 -8.60
C GLU A 169 4.59 11.52 -9.24
N GLY A 170 5.31 10.57 -8.66
CA GLY A 170 6.56 10.00 -9.19
C GLY A 170 6.37 8.71 -9.99
N PHE A 171 5.15 8.42 -10.44
CA PHE A 171 4.79 7.21 -11.14
C PHE A 171 4.02 7.51 -12.44
N ASP A 172 4.65 7.27 -13.57
CA ASP A 172 4.05 7.45 -14.89
C ASP A 172 3.04 6.34 -15.20
N LEU A 173 1.78 6.58 -14.87
CA LEU A 173 0.68 5.65 -15.06
C LEU A 173 0.37 5.34 -16.55
N ASP A 174 0.76 6.22 -17.47
CA ASP A 174 0.57 5.99 -18.90
C ASP A 174 1.63 5.04 -19.47
N ARG A 175 2.86 5.13 -18.96
CA ARG A 175 3.95 4.24 -19.31
C ARG A 175 3.80 2.84 -18.70
N TRP A 176 3.61 2.78 -17.39
CA TRP A 176 3.66 1.52 -16.65
C TRP A 176 2.33 0.78 -16.61
N ARG A 177 1.24 1.46 -16.73
CA ARG A 177 -0.14 1.01 -16.93
C ARG A 177 -0.51 -0.27 -16.15
N PRO A 178 -0.41 -0.27 -14.80
CA PRO A 178 -0.70 -1.44 -13.99
C PRO A 178 -2.15 -1.92 -14.15
N SER A 179 -2.32 -3.23 -14.22
CA SER A 179 -3.64 -3.87 -14.31
C SER A 179 -4.44 -3.73 -13.02
N LEU A 180 -3.73 -3.69 -11.88
CA LEU A 180 -4.31 -3.46 -10.56
C LEU A 180 -3.39 -2.56 -9.73
N ILE A 181 -3.95 -1.50 -9.16
CA ILE A 181 -3.33 -0.71 -8.10
C ILE A 181 -4.13 -0.94 -6.82
N MET A 182 -3.47 -1.46 -5.79
CA MET A 182 -3.98 -1.43 -4.43
C MET A 182 -3.27 -0.31 -3.67
N ILE A 183 -4.04 0.53 -3.01
CA ILE A 183 -3.47 1.68 -2.30
C ILE A 183 -4.17 1.86 -0.95
N GLU A 184 -3.37 2.11 0.10
CA GLU A 184 -3.93 2.44 1.39
C GLU A 184 -4.78 3.71 1.27
N ASP A 185 -6.05 3.61 1.64
CA ASP A 185 -6.99 4.71 1.58
C ASP A 185 -7.52 5.01 2.97
N LEU A 186 -6.84 5.89 3.66
CA LEU A 186 -7.25 6.38 4.98
C LEU A 186 -8.49 7.27 4.92
N ALA A 187 -8.91 7.65 3.71
CA ALA A 187 -10.12 8.41 3.41
C ALA A 187 -10.26 9.72 4.22
N PHE A 188 -9.15 10.38 4.52
CA PHE A 188 -9.15 11.73 5.10
C PHE A 188 -9.36 12.80 4.02
N ASN A 189 -8.96 12.51 2.80
CA ASN A 189 -9.17 13.36 1.63
C ASN A 189 -9.41 12.49 0.38
N LEU A 190 -9.71 13.13 -0.73
CA LEU A 190 -9.94 12.46 -2.01
C LEU A 190 -8.79 12.70 -3.01
N SER A 191 -7.63 13.16 -2.56
CA SER A 191 -6.53 13.54 -3.46
C SER A 191 -6.04 12.34 -4.29
N THR A 192 -5.74 11.24 -3.66
CA THR A 192 -5.32 9.97 -4.28
C THR A 192 -6.37 9.45 -5.26
N HIS A 193 -7.64 9.40 -4.82
CA HIS A 193 -8.75 8.99 -5.68
C HIS A 193 -8.89 9.89 -6.91
N ARG A 194 -8.84 11.22 -6.72
CA ARG A 194 -8.93 12.18 -7.83
C ARG A 194 -7.74 12.10 -8.76
N TYR A 195 -6.55 11.85 -8.24
CA TYR A 195 -5.35 11.68 -9.04
C TYR A 195 -5.48 10.47 -9.97
N LEU A 196 -5.82 9.30 -9.42
CA LEU A 196 -5.99 8.07 -10.18
C LEU A 196 -7.12 8.16 -11.21
N THR A 197 -8.28 8.72 -10.82
CA THR A 197 -9.41 8.85 -11.75
C THR A 197 -9.14 9.81 -12.91
N ARG A 198 -8.37 10.87 -12.71
CA ARG A 198 -7.94 11.77 -13.79
C ARG A 198 -6.91 11.14 -14.74
N ARG A 199 -6.24 10.08 -14.29
CA ARG A 199 -5.25 9.31 -15.05
C ARG A 199 -5.81 8.03 -15.65
N GLY A 200 -7.15 7.93 -15.81
CA GLY A 200 -7.80 6.83 -16.48
C GLY A 200 -7.96 5.56 -15.66
N TYR A 201 -7.92 5.66 -14.33
CA TYR A 201 -8.22 4.55 -13.42
C TYR A 201 -9.59 4.72 -12.78
N LYS A 202 -10.28 3.62 -12.49
CA LYS A 202 -11.52 3.60 -11.73
C LYS A 202 -11.38 2.76 -10.47
N TRP A 203 -11.97 3.23 -9.39
CA TRP A 203 -12.10 2.47 -8.17
C TRP A 203 -13.15 1.36 -8.36
N VAL A 204 -12.86 0.15 -7.94
CA VAL A 204 -13.76 -1.01 -8.13
C VAL A 204 -14.11 -1.72 -6.85
N ARG A 205 -13.26 -1.67 -5.84
CA ARG A 205 -13.43 -2.42 -4.60
C ARG A 205 -12.65 -1.76 -3.45
N ARG A 206 -13.03 -2.13 -2.23
CA ARG A 206 -12.25 -1.89 -1.03
C ARG A 206 -12.18 -3.14 -0.19
N THR A 207 -10.99 -3.45 0.30
CA THR A 207 -10.72 -4.52 1.26
C THR A 207 -9.99 -3.90 2.44
N GLY A 208 -10.54 -4.04 3.65
CA GLY A 208 -9.95 -3.40 4.83
C GLY A 208 -9.74 -1.89 4.65
N ILE A 209 -8.49 -1.48 4.59
CA ILE A 209 -8.06 -0.09 4.36
C ILE A 209 -7.62 0.15 2.91
N ASN A 210 -7.50 -0.89 2.08
CA ASN A 210 -6.98 -0.83 0.72
C ASN A 210 -8.08 -0.53 -0.30
N GLY A 211 -7.91 0.51 -1.10
CA GLY A 211 -8.69 0.79 -2.29
C GLY A 211 -8.10 0.09 -3.52
N TRP A 212 -8.95 -0.52 -4.34
CA TRP A 212 -8.57 -1.21 -5.57
C TRP A 212 -8.92 -0.36 -6.77
N TYR A 213 -7.95 -0.08 -7.60
CA TYR A 213 -8.09 0.69 -8.82
C TYR A 213 -7.63 -0.13 -10.02
N VAL A 214 -8.42 -0.09 -11.08
CA VAL A 214 -8.13 -0.74 -12.37
C VAL A 214 -8.23 0.29 -13.49
N PRO A 215 -7.61 0.06 -14.67
CA PRO A 215 -7.82 0.90 -15.83
C PRO A 215 -9.31 1.09 -16.12
N ALA A 216 -9.71 2.27 -16.60
CA ALA A 216 -11.13 2.61 -16.79
C ALA A 216 -11.82 1.66 -17.79
N GLU A 217 -11.08 1.15 -18.77
CA GLU A 217 -11.51 0.17 -19.78
C GLU A 217 -11.64 -1.27 -19.26
N SER A 218 -11.12 -1.57 -18.05
CA SER A 218 -11.27 -2.89 -17.45
C SER A 218 -12.74 -3.31 -17.38
N PRO A 219 -13.08 -4.58 -17.69
CA PRO A 219 -14.47 -5.08 -17.59
C PRO A 219 -14.97 -5.15 -16.13
N MET A 220 -14.09 -5.02 -15.16
CA MET A 220 -14.48 -5.07 -13.76
C MET A 220 -15.41 -3.91 -13.39
N THR A 221 -16.56 -4.21 -12.81
CA THR A 221 -17.58 -3.24 -12.40
C THR A 221 -17.71 -3.15 -10.89
N ILE A 222 -18.16 -2.00 -10.41
CA ILE A 222 -18.48 -1.80 -9.00
C ILE A 222 -19.85 -2.41 -8.73
N SER A 223 -19.97 -3.26 -7.70
CA SER A 223 -21.28 -3.76 -7.27
C SER A 223 -22.15 -2.62 -6.68
N PRO A 224 -23.49 -2.74 -6.69
CA PRO A 224 -24.37 -1.75 -6.03
C PRO A 224 -24.00 -1.49 -4.56
N MET A 225 -23.62 -2.54 -3.83
CA MET A 225 -23.14 -2.42 -2.45
C MET A 225 -21.80 -1.68 -2.40
N GLY A 226 -20.91 -1.91 -3.36
CA GLY A 226 -19.64 -1.18 -3.51
C GLY A 226 -19.85 0.32 -3.70
N HIS A 227 -20.81 0.71 -4.55
CA HIS A 227 -21.20 2.13 -4.73
C HIS A 227 -21.68 2.76 -3.41
N LEU A 228 -22.52 2.05 -2.65
CA LEU A 228 -23.00 2.53 -1.36
C LEU A 228 -21.85 2.69 -0.35
N GLN A 229 -20.94 1.71 -0.30
CA GLN A 229 -19.75 1.77 0.57
C GLN A 229 -18.84 2.93 0.19
N PHE A 230 -18.59 3.12 -1.11
CA PHE A 230 -17.80 4.22 -1.64
C PHE A 230 -18.42 5.56 -1.26
N PHE A 231 -19.72 5.76 -1.53
CA PHE A 231 -20.43 6.99 -1.20
C PHE A 231 -20.40 7.28 0.31
N ARG A 232 -20.74 6.30 1.13
CA ARG A 232 -20.70 6.45 2.59
C ARG A 232 -19.32 6.82 3.09
N LYS A 233 -18.26 6.21 2.56
CA LYS A 233 -16.90 6.41 3.06
C LYS A 233 -16.31 7.73 2.57
N HIS A 234 -16.41 8.01 1.29
CA HIS A 234 -15.73 9.16 0.67
C HIS A 234 -16.52 10.46 0.79
N TYR A 235 -17.85 10.40 0.85
CA TYR A 235 -18.67 11.61 0.93
C TYR A 235 -19.27 11.83 2.31
N LEU A 236 -19.94 10.86 2.89
CA LEU A 236 -20.58 11.02 4.19
C LEU A 236 -19.58 10.96 5.36
N GLY A 237 -18.60 10.09 5.30
CA GLY A 237 -17.64 9.86 6.40
C GLY A 237 -16.49 10.85 6.46
N VAL A 238 -16.11 11.50 5.35
CA VAL A 238 -14.95 12.41 5.30
C VAL A 238 -15.08 13.60 6.25
N PRO A 239 -16.18 14.35 6.33
CA PRO A 239 -16.31 15.47 7.25
C PRO A 239 -16.10 15.07 8.72
N PHE A 240 -16.67 13.93 9.13
CA PHE A 240 -16.53 13.43 10.50
C PHE A 240 -15.09 12.98 10.81
N ARG A 241 -14.40 12.37 9.85
CA ARG A 241 -12.99 11.99 10.02
C ARG A 241 -12.08 13.21 10.12
N ILE A 242 -12.28 14.22 9.28
CA ILE A 242 -11.53 15.47 9.34
C ILE A 242 -11.74 16.17 10.69
N LEU A 243 -12.98 16.26 11.17
CA LEU A 243 -13.30 16.83 12.47
C LEU A 243 -12.64 16.06 13.62
N ARG A 244 -12.70 14.72 13.57
CA ARG A 244 -12.08 13.86 14.57
C ARG A 244 -10.57 14.01 14.58
N GLU A 245 -9.95 14.10 13.41
CA GLU A 245 -8.50 14.30 13.31
C GLU A 245 -8.07 15.67 13.81
N LYS A 246 -8.78 16.75 13.44
CA LYS A 246 -8.53 18.07 14.01
C LYS A 246 -8.64 18.08 15.53
N LYS A 247 -9.65 17.42 16.09
CA LYS A 247 -9.81 17.31 17.54
C LYS A 247 -8.63 16.55 18.19
N ARG A 248 -8.14 15.46 17.55
CA ARG A 248 -6.98 14.70 18.02
C ARG A 248 -5.71 15.54 18.03
N ARG A 249 -5.43 16.28 16.95
CA ARG A 249 -4.25 17.16 16.84
C ARG A 249 -4.29 18.27 17.90
N LEU A 250 -5.46 18.86 18.17
CA LEU A 250 -5.63 19.85 19.22
C LEU A 250 -5.38 19.26 20.61
N THR A 251 -5.97 18.10 20.92
CA THR A 251 -5.77 17.44 22.23
C THR A 251 -4.34 16.95 22.44
N ALA A 252 -3.62 16.57 21.38
CA ALA A 252 -2.21 16.19 21.47
C ALA A 252 -1.34 17.41 21.82
N LYS A 253 -1.58 18.57 21.22
CA LYS A 253 -0.87 19.83 21.56
C LYS A 253 -1.10 20.28 23.00
N TRP A 254 -2.32 20.13 23.52
CA TRP A 254 -2.65 20.48 24.91
C TRP A 254 -1.99 19.58 25.97
N ARG A 255 -1.56 18.38 25.60
CA ARG A 255 -0.86 17.44 26.49
C ARG A 255 0.66 17.60 26.48
N GLN A 256 1.18 18.47 25.63
CA GLN A 256 2.62 18.74 25.47
C GLN A 256 3.03 20.11 26.05
N GLY A 257 2.10 20.99 26.41
CA GLY A 257 2.30 22.22 27.17
C GLY A 257 1.85 22.05 28.63
#